data_5b92d194a1c1c77e817b880f689bf2e3
#
_entry.id   5b92d194a1c1c77e817b880f689bf2e3
#
_cell.length_a   1.000
_cell.length_b   1.000
_cell.length_c   1.000
_cell.angle_alpha   90.00
_cell.angle_beta   90.00
_cell.angle_gamma   90.00
#
_symmetry.space_group_name_H-M   'P 1'
#
loop_
_entity.id
_entity.type
_entity.pdbx_description
1 polymer ?
#
loop_
_entity_poly.entity_id
_entity_poly.type
_entity_poly.pdbx_seq_one_letter_code
_entity_poly.pdbx_strand_id
1 'polypeptide(L)'
;QIEELYEKCGDHSLKLLFGLYRGSYGYLFLSLLFYVIKHSPAWILPIITAKVVDIAASGNQAEYGMIVWYLLFMAVMTIQNLPTSHLHVHFRSLAIRQIEAELRGALVRKLQHLSILYHKQMSSGRLQSKIMRDVEAVENLSTQMFIQMVSILLSIGIALTVTLAHSRIVFIMFLVTIPLSA
;
A
#
# COMPACT_ATOMS: atom_id res chain seq x y z
N GLN A 1 17.75 -6.42 18.25
CA GLN A 1 17.37 -5.41 17.21
C GLN A 1 16.16 -4.58 17.63
N ILE A 2 15.02 -5.21 18.02
CA ILE A 2 13.80 -4.44 18.40
C ILE A 2 13.99 -3.69 19.72
N GLU A 3 14.70 -4.27 20.70
CA GLU A 3 15.04 -3.59 21.96
C GLU A 3 15.97 -2.39 21.74
N GLU A 4 17.00 -2.54 20.90
CA GLU A 4 17.90 -1.45 20.51
C GLU A 4 17.17 -0.34 19.71
N LEU A 5 16.19 -0.72 18.89
CA LEU A 5 15.33 0.24 18.18
C LEU A 5 14.42 1.01 19.14
N TYR A 6 13.90 0.34 20.16
CA TYR A 6 13.07 1.00 21.18
C TYR A 6 13.89 1.98 22.02
N GLU A 7 15.11 1.60 22.44
CA GLU A 7 16.01 2.48 23.16
C GLU A 7 16.47 3.70 22.32
N LYS A 8 16.68 3.50 21.01
CA LYS A 8 17.12 4.58 20.10
C LYS A 8 16.01 5.52 19.65
N CYS A 9 14.79 5.02 19.52
CA CYS A 9 13.67 5.79 18.96
C CYS A 9 12.83 6.50 20.03
N GLY A 10 12.92 6.09 21.32
CA GLY A 10 12.17 6.69 22.43
C GLY A 10 10.66 6.73 22.12
N ASP A 11 10.03 7.87 22.42
CA ASP A 11 8.59 8.09 22.24
C ASP A 11 8.15 8.34 20.77
N HIS A 12 9.06 8.28 19.80
CA HIS A 12 8.73 8.53 18.41
C HIS A 12 8.16 7.27 17.71
N SER A 13 6.88 7.05 17.88
CA SER A 13 6.13 5.89 17.33
C SER A 13 6.35 5.66 15.82
N LEU A 14 6.45 6.72 15.01
CA LEU A 14 6.71 6.61 13.56
C LEU A 14 8.10 6.08 13.24
N LYS A 15 9.14 6.54 13.96
CA LYS A 15 10.52 6.04 13.75
C LYS A 15 10.64 4.56 14.16
N LEU A 16 9.93 4.17 15.20
CA LEU A 16 9.86 2.77 15.64
C LEU A 16 9.21 1.89 14.58
N LEU A 17 8.07 2.34 14.01
CA LEU A 17 7.41 1.62 12.91
C LEU A 17 8.33 1.46 11.71
N PHE A 18 8.99 2.53 11.24
CA PHE A 18 9.94 2.42 10.14
C PHE A 18 11.12 1.50 10.45
N GLY A 19 11.59 1.49 11.69
CA GLY A 19 12.65 0.59 12.14
C GLY A 19 12.26 -0.88 12.10
N LEU A 20 11.00 -1.20 12.44
CA LEU A 20 10.45 -2.56 12.37
C LEU A 20 10.46 -3.13 10.94
N TYR A 21 10.25 -2.27 9.93
CA TYR A 21 10.24 -2.69 8.52
C TYR A 21 11.63 -2.87 7.92
N ARG A 22 12.72 -2.57 8.63
CA ARG A 22 14.08 -2.56 8.08
C ARG A 22 14.50 -3.88 7.44
N GLY A 23 14.05 -5.01 7.98
CA GLY A 23 14.32 -6.35 7.42
C GLY A 23 13.45 -6.73 6.22
N SER A 24 12.31 -6.02 6.02
CA SER A 24 11.28 -6.39 5.05
C SER A 24 11.13 -5.39 3.89
N TYR A 25 12.03 -4.41 3.78
CA TYR A 25 11.95 -3.39 2.72
C TYR A 25 11.92 -3.95 1.31
N GLY A 26 12.60 -5.07 1.05
CA GLY A 26 12.56 -5.74 -0.26
C GLY A 26 11.16 -6.22 -0.64
N TYR A 27 10.45 -6.84 0.29
CA TYR A 27 9.07 -7.29 0.07
C TYR A 27 8.09 -6.12 -0.05
N LEU A 28 8.30 -5.05 0.73
CA LEU A 28 7.50 -3.83 0.62
C LEU A 28 7.70 -3.14 -0.72
N PHE A 29 8.95 -3.02 -1.18
CA PHE A 29 9.25 -2.44 -2.49
C PHE A 29 8.60 -3.25 -3.62
N LEU A 30 8.71 -4.58 -3.57
CA LEU A 30 8.11 -5.45 -4.56
C LEU A 30 6.58 -5.36 -4.53
N SER A 31 5.98 -5.33 -3.34
CA SER A 31 4.54 -5.08 -3.17
C SER A 31 4.12 -3.74 -3.77
N LEU A 32 4.89 -2.68 -3.56
CA LEU A 32 4.62 -1.36 -4.11
C LEU A 32 4.74 -1.33 -5.64
N LEU A 33 5.75 -2.01 -6.20
CA LEU A 33 5.91 -2.16 -7.64
C LEU A 33 4.66 -2.81 -8.26
N PHE A 34 4.22 -3.95 -7.71
CA PHE A 34 3.01 -4.63 -8.19
C PHE A 34 1.74 -3.81 -7.93
N TYR A 35 1.71 -2.98 -6.89
CA TYR A 35 0.63 -2.03 -6.68
C TYR A 35 0.51 -1.03 -7.83
N VAL A 36 1.62 -0.43 -8.25
CA VAL A 36 1.65 0.51 -9.38
C VAL A 36 1.19 -0.16 -10.66
N ILE A 37 1.71 -1.37 -10.96
CA ILE A 37 1.31 -2.13 -12.15
C ILE A 37 -0.18 -2.49 -12.10
N LYS A 38 -0.67 -2.93 -10.96
CA LYS A 38 -2.09 -3.26 -10.73
C LYS A 38 -3.01 -2.07 -10.99
N HIS A 39 -2.61 -0.87 -10.55
CA HIS A 39 -3.43 0.34 -10.69
C HIS A 39 -3.22 1.06 -12.03
N SER A 40 -2.25 0.64 -12.86
CA SER A 40 -2.01 1.25 -14.17
C SER A 40 -3.24 1.27 -15.09
N PRO A 41 -4.16 0.27 -15.11
CA PRO A 41 -5.38 0.37 -15.89
C PRO A 41 -6.26 1.55 -15.47
N ALA A 42 -6.41 1.80 -14.18
CA ALA A 42 -7.25 2.89 -13.68
C ALA A 42 -6.80 4.27 -14.17
N TRP A 43 -5.52 4.45 -14.43
CA TRP A 43 -4.96 5.71 -14.92
C TRP A 43 -4.92 5.80 -16.44
N ILE A 44 -4.74 4.68 -17.14
CA ILE A 44 -4.55 4.62 -18.59
C ILE A 44 -5.89 4.48 -19.32
N LEU A 45 -6.85 3.72 -18.77
CA LEU A 45 -8.15 3.46 -19.40
C LEU A 45 -8.93 4.74 -19.76
N PRO A 46 -9.02 5.79 -18.90
CA PRO A 46 -9.72 7.01 -19.26
C PRO A 46 -9.10 7.70 -20.48
N ILE A 47 -7.76 7.68 -20.62
CA ILE A 47 -7.04 8.31 -21.72
C ILE A 47 -7.34 7.58 -23.04
N ILE A 48 -7.33 6.25 -22.99
CA ILE A 48 -7.64 5.43 -24.17
C ILE A 48 -9.10 5.58 -24.56
N THR A 49 -10.01 5.60 -23.57
CA THR A 49 -11.43 5.79 -23.82
C THR A 49 -11.70 7.12 -24.52
N ALA A 50 -11.06 8.21 -24.07
CA ALA A 50 -11.15 9.50 -24.73
C ALA A 50 -10.70 9.43 -26.21
N LYS A 51 -9.56 8.78 -26.50
CA LYS A 51 -9.08 8.60 -27.88
C LYS A 51 -10.04 7.77 -28.73
N VAL A 52 -10.61 6.70 -28.17
CA VAL A 52 -11.61 5.89 -28.91
C VAL A 52 -12.84 6.71 -29.24
N VAL A 53 -13.32 7.53 -28.30
CA VAL A 53 -14.45 8.42 -28.52
C VAL A 53 -14.14 9.48 -29.60
N ASP A 54 -12.94 10.09 -29.55
CA ASP A 54 -12.50 11.08 -30.55
C ASP A 54 -12.47 10.48 -31.95
N ILE A 55 -11.92 9.27 -32.12
CA ILE A 55 -11.89 8.55 -33.41
C ILE A 55 -13.30 8.24 -33.90
N ALA A 56 -14.16 7.77 -33.00
CA ALA A 56 -15.55 7.45 -33.35
C ALA A 56 -16.33 8.72 -33.77
N ALA A 57 -16.08 9.86 -33.09
CA ALA A 57 -16.71 11.14 -33.38
C ALA A 57 -16.19 11.80 -34.66
N SER A 58 -14.93 11.56 -35.03
CA SER A 58 -14.32 12.13 -36.26
C SER A 58 -14.93 11.62 -37.56
N GLY A 59 -15.61 10.46 -37.51
CA GLY A 59 -16.21 9.82 -38.70
C GLY A 59 -15.17 9.30 -39.72
N ASN A 60 -13.88 9.35 -39.40
CA ASN A 60 -12.82 8.94 -40.30
C ASN A 60 -12.66 7.40 -40.30
N GLN A 61 -13.24 6.76 -41.31
CA GLN A 61 -13.24 5.29 -41.44
C GLN A 61 -11.82 4.70 -41.51
N ALA A 62 -10.82 5.44 -41.98
CA ALA A 62 -9.44 4.98 -42.05
C ALA A 62 -8.82 4.72 -40.67
N GLU A 63 -9.33 5.36 -39.63
CA GLU A 63 -8.83 5.23 -38.25
C GLU A 63 -9.56 4.15 -37.42
N TYR A 64 -10.68 3.61 -37.92
CA TYR A 64 -11.45 2.59 -37.17
C TYR A 64 -10.65 1.33 -36.88
N GLY A 65 -9.65 0.98 -37.66
CA GLY A 65 -8.72 -0.10 -37.34
C GLY A 65 -7.96 0.10 -36.05
N MET A 66 -7.69 1.36 -35.66
CA MET A 66 -7.00 1.67 -34.41
C MET A 66 -7.89 1.40 -33.17
N ILE A 67 -9.19 1.51 -33.31
CA ILE A 67 -10.15 1.24 -32.21
C ILE A 67 -9.97 -0.21 -31.72
N VAL A 68 -9.80 -1.17 -32.64
CA VAL A 68 -9.60 -2.58 -32.31
C VAL A 68 -8.33 -2.76 -31.47
N TRP A 69 -7.25 -2.08 -31.83
CA TRP A 69 -5.99 -2.12 -31.07
C TRP A 69 -6.13 -1.51 -29.68
N TYR A 70 -6.84 -0.40 -29.54
CA TYR A 70 -7.16 0.20 -28.24
C TYR A 70 -7.99 -0.71 -27.37
N LEU A 71 -9.01 -1.39 -27.92
CA LEU A 71 -9.84 -2.35 -27.21
C LEU A 71 -9.04 -3.57 -26.77
N LEU A 72 -8.17 -4.12 -27.63
CA LEU A 72 -7.28 -5.21 -27.27
C LEU A 72 -6.33 -4.80 -26.14
N PHE A 73 -5.75 -3.61 -26.22
CA PHE A 73 -4.86 -3.08 -25.19
C PHE A 73 -5.61 -2.92 -23.84
N MET A 74 -6.83 -2.39 -23.86
CA MET A 74 -7.69 -2.30 -22.68
C MET A 74 -7.98 -3.69 -22.07
N ALA A 75 -8.27 -4.68 -22.91
CA ALA A 75 -8.51 -6.04 -22.47
C ALA A 75 -7.26 -6.64 -21.80
N VAL A 76 -6.09 -6.50 -22.40
CA VAL A 76 -4.82 -6.96 -21.82
C VAL A 76 -4.53 -6.27 -20.49
N MET A 77 -4.72 -4.95 -20.41
CA MET A 77 -4.53 -4.18 -19.17
C MET A 77 -5.49 -4.62 -18.07
N THR A 78 -6.72 -4.99 -18.41
CA THR A 78 -7.71 -5.49 -17.43
C THR A 78 -7.38 -6.91 -16.97
N ILE A 79 -6.97 -7.78 -17.88
CA ILE A 79 -6.62 -9.17 -17.57
C ILE A 79 -5.35 -9.21 -16.68
N GLN A 80 -4.34 -8.40 -16.97
CA GLN A 80 -3.11 -8.34 -16.18
C GLN A 80 -3.34 -7.87 -14.73
N ASN A 81 -4.43 -7.17 -14.45
CA ASN A 81 -4.77 -6.71 -13.11
C ASN A 81 -4.93 -7.88 -12.12
N LEU A 82 -5.48 -9.02 -12.56
CA LEU A 82 -5.69 -10.20 -11.70
C LEU A 82 -4.37 -10.77 -11.14
N PRO A 83 -3.39 -11.17 -11.97
CA PRO A 83 -2.13 -11.72 -11.48
C PRO A 83 -1.30 -10.69 -10.70
N THR A 84 -1.29 -9.44 -11.12
CA THR A 84 -0.55 -8.38 -10.41
C THR A 84 -1.18 -8.04 -9.05
N SER A 85 -2.51 -8.11 -8.94
CA SER A 85 -3.20 -7.98 -7.65
C SER A 85 -2.80 -9.10 -6.69
N HIS A 86 -2.72 -10.33 -7.17
CA HIS A 86 -2.33 -11.47 -6.37
C HIS A 86 -0.88 -11.35 -5.87
N LEU A 87 0.05 -10.97 -6.75
CA LEU A 87 1.44 -10.75 -6.40
C LEU A 87 1.60 -9.60 -5.39
N HIS A 88 0.90 -8.47 -5.58
CA HIS A 88 0.88 -7.38 -4.62
C HIS A 88 0.48 -7.84 -3.22
N VAL A 89 -0.64 -8.56 -3.09
CA VAL A 89 -1.14 -9.08 -1.81
C VAL A 89 -0.16 -10.10 -1.22
N HIS A 90 0.43 -10.97 -2.05
CA HIS A 90 1.38 -11.98 -1.61
C HIS A 90 2.62 -11.34 -0.97
N PHE A 91 3.29 -10.43 -1.66
CA PHE A 91 4.49 -9.76 -1.13
C PHE A 91 4.19 -8.88 0.08
N ARG A 92 3.03 -8.22 0.10
CA ARG A 92 2.54 -7.50 1.27
C ARG A 92 2.41 -8.42 2.48
N SER A 93 1.76 -9.56 2.31
CA SER A 93 1.55 -10.53 3.38
C SER A 93 2.88 -11.13 3.90
N LEU A 94 3.86 -11.35 3.03
CA LEU A 94 5.20 -11.80 3.44
C LEU A 94 5.89 -10.75 4.33
N ALA A 95 5.84 -9.48 3.94
CA ALA A 95 6.42 -8.40 4.74
C ALA A 95 5.78 -8.32 6.14
N ILE A 96 4.45 -8.37 6.20
CA ILE A 96 3.70 -8.28 7.47
C ILE A 96 4.00 -9.48 8.37
N ARG A 97 3.96 -10.69 7.83
CA ARG A 97 4.25 -11.92 8.59
C ARG A 97 5.67 -11.94 9.17
N GLN A 98 6.64 -11.41 8.45
CA GLN A 98 8.01 -11.32 8.94
C GLN A 98 8.09 -10.40 10.16
N ILE A 99 7.47 -9.22 10.09
CA ILE A 99 7.43 -8.25 11.19
C ILE A 99 6.68 -8.82 12.40
N GLU A 100 5.54 -9.46 12.15
CA GLU A 100 4.73 -10.11 13.18
C GLU A 100 5.55 -11.19 13.92
N ALA A 101 6.29 -12.02 13.18
CA ALA A 101 7.14 -13.07 13.77
C ALA A 101 8.28 -12.47 14.61
N GLU A 102 8.94 -11.41 14.13
CA GLU A 102 10.01 -10.73 14.87
C GLU A 102 9.46 -10.04 16.13
N LEU A 103 8.32 -9.37 16.04
CA LEU A 103 7.68 -8.70 17.17
C LEU A 103 7.22 -9.71 18.23
N ARG A 104 6.58 -10.80 17.81
CA ARG A 104 6.15 -11.88 18.69
C ARG A 104 7.35 -12.52 19.39
N GLY A 105 8.44 -12.78 18.66
CA GLY A 105 9.68 -13.31 19.21
C GLY A 105 10.34 -12.36 20.23
N ALA A 106 10.32 -11.05 20.00
CA ALA A 106 10.83 -10.05 20.93
C ALA A 106 9.98 -9.98 22.20
N LEU A 107 8.64 -9.98 22.07
CA LEU A 107 7.74 -9.97 23.21
C LEU A 107 7.89 -11.23 24.08
N VAL A 108 8.00 -12.40 23.47
CA VAL A 108 8.20 -13.66 24.21
C VAL A 108 9.53 -13.63 24.96
N ARG A 109 10.63 -13.18 24.34
CA ARG A 109 11.92 -13.02 25.03
C ARG A 109 11.82 -12.06 26.22
N LYS A 110 11.16 -10.92 26.03
CA LYS A 110 10.96 -9.94 27.11
C LYS A 110 10.19 -10.56 28.29
N LEU A 111 9.15 -11.36 28.00
CA LEU A 111 8.40 -12.07 29.02
C LEU A 111 9.24 -13.07 29.81
N GLN A 112 10.15 -13.79 29.14
CA GLN A 112 11.04 -14.74 29.82
C GLN A 112 12.01 -14.04 30.79
N HIS A 113 12.33 -12.79 30.56
CA HIS A 113 13.17 -11.95 31.45
C HIS A 113 12.39 -11.23 32.56
N LEU A 114 11.05 -11.30 32.55
CA LEU A 114 10.24 -10.71 33.63
C LEU A 114 10.30 -11.58 34.89
N SER A 115 10.30 -10.91 36.06
CA SER A 115 10.41 -11.58 37.34
C SER A 115 9.28 -12.57 37.61
N ILE A 116 9.56 -13.62 38.38
CA ILE A 116 8.60 -14.65 38.82
C ILE A 116 7.38 -14.01 39.53
N LEU A 117 7.58 -12.87 40.18
CA LEU A 117 6.52 -12.12 40.84
C LEU A 117 5.46 -11.61 39.85
N TYR A 118 5.88 -11.15 38.68
CA TYR A 118 5.00 -10.68 37.61
C TYR A 118 4.17 -11.84 37.02
N HIS A 119 4.77 -13.01 36.88
CA HIS A 119 4.08 -14.22 36.41
C HIS A 119 3.04 -14.73 37.42
N LYS A 120 3.24 -14.50 38.72
CA LYS A 120 2.27 -14.82 39.76
C LYS A 120 1.06 -13.88 39.81
N GLN A 121 1.26 -12.62 39.45
CA GLN A 121 0.18 -11.60 39.47
C GLN A 121 -0.73 -11.67 38.24
N MET A 122 -0.23 -12.15 37.11
CA MET A 122 -1.03 -12.33 35.90
C MET A 122 -1.10 -13.80 35.51
N SER A 123 -2.32 -14.31 35.30
CA SER A 123 -2.50 -15.67 34.77
C SER A 123 -1.89 -15.76 33.37
N SER A 124 -1.19 -16.85 33.07
CA SER A 124 -0.50 -17.10 31.79
C SER A 124 -1.42 -16.90 30.57
N GLY A 125 -2.69 -17.28 30.68
CA GLY A 125 -3.66 -17.10 29.59
C GLY A 125 -4.04 -15.63 29.33
N ARG A 126 -4.08 -14.79 30.37
CA ARG A 126 -4.36 -13.35 30.24
C ARG A 126 -3.20 -12.61 29.60
N LEU A 127 -1.96 -13.03 29.91
CA LEU A 127 -0.75 -12.47 29.35
C LEU A 127 -0.61 -12.84 27.88
N GLN A 128 -0.86 -14.10 27.53
CA GLN A 128 -0.83 -14.59 26.17
C GLN A 128 -1.88 -13.88 25.28
N SER A 129 -3.12 -13.73 25.77
CA SER A 129 -4.16 -13.03 25.00
C SER A 129 -3.89 -11.53 24.86
N LYS A 130 -3.21 -10.90 25.82
CA LYS A 130 -2.78 -9.50 25.71
C LYS A 130 -1.72 -9.34 24.63
N ILE A 131 -0.68 -10.19 24.61
CA ILE A 131 0.39 -10.18 23.61
C ILE A 131 -0.17 -10.39 22.21
N MET A 132 -1.04 -11.37 22.03
CA MET A 132 -1.67 -11.64 20.75
C MET A 132 -2.45 -10.42 20.23
N ARG A 133 -3.20 -9.76 21.10
CA ARG A 133 -3.97 -8.56 20.76
C ARG A 133 -3.10 -7.36 20.44
N ASP A 134 -2.01 -7.17 21.17
CA ASP A 134 -1.06 -6.07 20.93
C ASP A 134 -0.30 -6.28 19.60
N VAL A 135 0.05 -7.53 19.27
CA VAL A 135 0.66 -7.88 17.97
C VAL A 135 -0.33 -7.65 16.82
N GLU A 136 -1.59 -8.09 16.95
CA GLU A 136 -2.66 -7.82 15.97
C GLU A 136 -2.90 -6.32 15.78
N ALA A 137 -2.86 -5.53 16.85
CA ALA A 137 -3.02 -4.08 16.76
C ALA A 137 -1.87 -3.44 15.96
N VAL A 138 -0.63 -3.88 16.17
CA VAL A 138 0.54 -3.40 15.41
C VAL A 138 0.44 -3.85 13.94
N GLU A 139 0.00 -5.08 13.66
CA GLU A 139 -0.23 -5.57 12.30
C GLU A 139 -1.25 -4.71 11.55
N ASN A 140 -2.40 -4.45 12.18
CA ASN A 140 -3.46 -3.62 11.60
C ASN A 140 -3.01 -2.18 11.37
N LEU A 141 -2.33 -1.56 12.33
CA LEU A 141 -1.77 -0.22 12.19
C LEU A 141 -0.72 -0.17 11.08
N SER A 142 0.18 -1.15 11.04
CA SER A 142 1.22 -1.24 10.02
C SER A 142 0.64 -1.38 8.62
N THR A 143 -0.39 -2.24 8.46
CA THR A 143 -1.06 -2.46 7.17
C THR A 143 -1.81 -1.22 6.72
N GLN A 144 -2.57 -0.60 7.62
CA GLN A 144 -3.41 0.55 7.27
C GLN A 144 -2.59 1.83 7.09
N MET A 145 -1.65 2.12 7.98
CA MET A 145 -0.93 3.38 7.92
C MET A 145 0.17 3.40 6.86
N PHE A 146 1.00 2.36 6.77
CA PHE A 146 2.16 2.41 5.89
C PHE A 146 1.81 2.12 4.43
N ILE A 147 1.11 1.02 4.18
CA ILE A 147 0.82 0.58 2.80
C ILE A 147 -0.29 1.42 2.18
N GLN A 148 -1.36 1.71 2.92
CA GLN A 148 -2.45 2.55 2.40
C GLN A 148 -2.03 4.01 2.21
N MET A 149 -1.30 4.62 3.17
CA MET A 149 -0.84 6.00 2.99
C MET A 149 0.07 6.15 1.77
N VAL A 150 1.04 5.26 1.60
CA VAL A 150 1.92 5.28 0.42
C VAL A 150 1.12 5.06 -0.86
N SER A 151 0.17 4.13 -0.84
CA SER A 151 -0.72 3.85 -1.97
C SER A 151 -1.58 5.05 -2.35
N ILE A 152 -2.16 5.73 -1.36
CA ILE A 152 -2.97 6.95 -1.57
C ILE A 152 -2.11 8.08 -2.13
N LEU A 153 -0.92 8.32 -1.54
CA LEU A 153 0.00 9.36 -2.02
C LEU A 153 0.44 9.12 -3.46
N LEU A 154 0.74 7.87 -3.83
CA LEU A 154 1.07 7.50 -5.20
C LEU A 154 -0.12 7.73 -6.14
N SER A 155 -1.32 7.31 -5.76
CA SER A 155 -2.52 7.47 -6.59
C SER A 155 -2.84 8.96 -6.82
N ILE A 156 -2.74 9.78 -5.77
CA ILE A 156 -2.94 11.24 -5.87
C ILE A 156 -1.85 11.85 -6.75
N GLY A 157 -0.59 11.48 -6.54
CA GLY A 157 0.54 12.01 -7.33
C GLY A 157 0.39 11.70 -8.82
N ILE A 158 0.01 10.47 -9.17
CA ILE A 158 -0.20 10.07 -10.56
C ILE A 158 -1.43 10.78 -11.14
N ALA A 159 -2.55 10.85 -10.42
CA ALA A 159 -3.75 11.55 -10.87
C ALA A 159 -3.46 13.03 -11.14
N LEU A 160 -2.75 13.71 -10.25
CA LEU A 160 -2.35 15.11 -10.44
C LEU A 160 -1.41 15.27 -11.65
N THR A 161 -0.45 14.38 -11.85
CA THR A 161 0.47 14.43 -12.98
C THR A 161 -0.26 14.25 -14.31
N VAL A 162 -1.16 13.28 -14.40
CA VAL A 162 -1.97 13.04 -15.59
C VAL A 162 -2.89 14.22 -15.88
N THR A 163 -3.51 14.78 -14.85
CA THR A 163 -4.42 15.94 -15.00
C THR A 163 -3.65 17.19 -15.47
N LEU A 164 -2.46 17.43 -14.92
CA LEU A 164 -1.58 18.54 -15.33
C LEU A 164 -1.16 18.42 -16.79
N ALA A 165 -0.85 17.19 -17.25
CA ALA A 165 -0.47 16.91 -18.62
C ALA A 165 -1.62 17.14 -19.63
N HIS A 166 -2.88 16.91 -19.20
CA HIS A 166 -4.06 17.05 -20.07
C HIS A 166 -4.68 18.44 -20.03
N SER A 167 -4.81 19.05 -18.84
CA SER A 167 -5.45 20.35 -18.69
C SER A 167 -5.00 21.09 -17.43
N ARG A 168 -4.33 22.23 -17.62
CA ARG A 168 -3.91 23.10 -16.51
C ARG A 168 -5.08 23.66 -15.73
N ILE A 169 -6.21 23.91 -16.37
CA ILE A 169 -7.41 24.47 -15.74
C ILE A 169 -8.01 23.44 -14.77
N VAL A 170 -8.16 22.20 -15.21
CA VAL A 170 -8.67 21.11 -14.38
C VAL A 170 -7.72 20.81 -13.21
N PHE A 171 -6.41 20.90 -13.44
CA PHE A 171 -5.40 20.74 -12.38
C PHE A 171 -5.58 21.80 -11.26
N ILE A 172 -5.75 23.08 -11.65
CA ILE A 172 -5.98 24.16 -10.67
C ILE A 172 -7.29 23.95 -9.90
N MET A 173 -8.36 23.54 -10.58
CA MET A 173 -9.63 23.20 -9.92
C MET A 173 -9.44 22.09 -8.88
N PHE A 174 -8.72 21.02 -9.21
CA PHE A 174 -8.42 19.94 -8.25
C PHE A 174 -7.63 20.45 -7.04
N LEU A 175 -6.62 21.29 -7.28
CA LEU A 175 -5.76 21.83 -6.22
C LEU A 175 -6.53 22.72 -5.23
N VAL A 176 -7.60 23.37 -5.69
CA VAL A 176 -8.50 24.17 -4.84
C VAL A 176 -9.53 23.30 -4.14
N THR A 177 -10.03 22.24 -4.80
CA THR A 177 -11.13 21.41 -4.26
C THR A 177 -10.65 20.44 -3.19
N ILE A 178 -9.43 19.91 -3.30
CA ILE A 178 -8.87 18.96 -2.32
C ILE A 178 -8.83 19.54 -0.90
N PRO A 179 -8.25 20.72 -0.64
CA PRO A 179 -8.24 21.29 0.71
C PRO A 179 -9.64 21.75 1.19
N LEU A 180 -10.60 21.97 0.29
CA LEU A 180 -11.96 22.37 0.66
C LEU A 180 -12.80 21.16 1.10
N SER A 181 -12.42 19.92 0.70
CA SER A 181 -13.13 18.69 1.01
C SER A 181 -12.58 17.95 2.24
N ALA A 182 -11.45 18.40 2.78
CA ALA A 182 -10.77 17.81 3.95
C ALA A 182 -11.24 18.46 5.25
#